data_86035d643febf46785dc30524f05acc7
#
_entry.id   86035d643febf46785dc30524f05acc7
#
_cell.length_a   1.000
_cell.length_b   1.000
_cell.length_c   1.000
_cell.angle_alpha   90.00
_cell.angle_beta   90.00
_cell.angle_gamma   90.00
#
_symmetry.space_group_name_H-M   'P 1'
#
loop_
_entity.id
_entity.type
_entity.pdbx_description
1 polymer ?
#
loop_
_entity_poly.entity_id
_entity_poly.type
_entity_poly.pdbx_seq_one_letter_code
_entity_poly.pdbx_strand_id
1 'polypeptide(L)'
;MAEAESRFSPESVAILRNADRRLRSADRGDTTRRYAAIKAALAGLAPLDAFYIGHFRGESSIVLSYIFDGDQRLASEMLTAAPGGVSHWVRSSGKPYLYSQDDGRMLHRGAPLGDAEQLSNDAVFTPLLDVETGEPVGMISSQSLKPHTFSEEFVRAQTWLSRALMVSLLQDEQLGGELYELYPELDSERVRTEADLLNRIGERLDVLTRTLQELRRSADDAGIATVSGQAKEATDLCERVQTEVAELIRTYQPPVVSTDLTAREVEVAVLIARDGSSNAELARRLHISEKTVKTHVGNVLRKLGVTQRAAIAWTLPPELLGRVPETEAEQES
;
A
#
# COMPACT_ATOMS: atom_id res chain seq x y z
N MET A 1 -2.38 31.02 33.76
CA MET A 1 -1.92 29.62 33.87
C MET A 1 -2.39 28.74 32.69
N ALA A 2 -3.55 28.95 32.09
CA ALA A 2 -4.08 28.15 30.98
C ALA A 2 -3.29 28.25 29.65
N GLU A 3 -2.56 29.34 29.37
CA GLU A 3 -1.78 29.48 28.13
C GLU A 3 -0.44 28.70 28.12
N ALA A 4 0.09 28.30 29.29
CA ALA A 4 1.32 27.53 29.36
C ALA A 4 1.11 26.02 29.10
N GLU A 5 -0.10 25.52 29.35
CA GLU A 5 -0.47 24.10 29.14
C GLU A 5 -0.75 23.76 27.67
N SER A 6 -0.87 24.75 26.79
CA SER A 6 -1.18 24.58 25.35
C SER A 6 0.07 24.44 24.46
N ARG A 7 1.28 24.64 24.97
CA ARG A 7 2.51 24.62 24.17
C ARG A 7 3.18 23.26 24.21
N PHE A 8 3.76 22.87 23.07
CA PHE A 8 4.63 21.67 23.00
C PHE A 8 5.97 21.93 23.68
N SER A 9 6.55 20.91 24.30
CA SER A 9 7.92 20.93 24.78
C SER A 9 8.90 21.14 23.61
N PRO A 10 10.11 21.69 23.86
CA PRO A 10 11.12 21.86 22.82
C PRO A 10 11.48 20.55 22.10
N GLU A 11 11.46 19.43 22.83
CA GLU A 11 11.70 18.08 22.29
C GLU A 11 10.59 17.66 21.32
N SER A 12 9.34 17.77 21.73
CA SER A 12 8.18 17.50 20.87
C SER A 12 8.18 18.39 19.64
N VAL A 13 8.51 19.68 19.76
CA VAL A 13 8.64 20.60 18.62
C VAL A 13 9.69 20.12 17.62
N ALA A 14 10.86 19.64 18.11
CA ALA A 14 11.91 19.13 17.23
C ALA A 14 11.46 17.88 16.45
N ILE A 15 10.77 16.96 17.13
CA ILE A 15 10.22 15.73 16.54
C ILE A 15 9.15 16.08 15.50
N LEU A 16 8.19 16.93 15.85
CA LEU A 16 7.10 17.31 14.95
C LEU A 16 7.60 18.06 13.71
N ARG A 17 8.57 18.97 13.85
CA ARG A 17 9.22 19.64 12.71
C ARG A 17 9.97 18.68 11.79
N ASN A 18 10.60 17.65 12.36
CA ASN A 18 11.25 16.61 11.57
C ASN A 18 10.22 15.79 10.79
N ALA A 19 9.11 15.41 11.43
CA ALA A 19 8.00 14.72 10.78
C ALA A 19 7.41 15.55 9.63
N ASP A 20 7.12 16.84 9.84
CA ASP A 20 6.63 17.75 8.80
C ASP A 20 7.56 17.80 7.58
N ARG A 21 8.87 17.95 7.82
CA ARG A 21 9.85 17.90 6.72
C ARG A 21 9.83 16.60 5.94
N ARG A 22 9.69 15.46 6.64
CA ARG A 22 9.62 14.13 6.00
C ARG A 22 8.33 13.95 5.20
N LEU A 23 7.21 14.44 5.70
CA LEU A 23 5.94 14.42 4.97
C LEU A 23 6.03 15.23 3.68
N ARG A 24 6.61 16.43 3.74
CA ARG A 24 6.79 17.31 2.56
C ARG A 24 7.84 16.83 1.57
N SER A 25 8.83 16.05 2.02
CA SER A 25 9.91 15.52 1.18
C SER A 25 9.67 14.10 0.69
N ALA A 26 8.54 13.50 1.02
CA ALA A 26 8.18 12.20 0.49
C ALA A 26 7.84 12.33 -0.99
N ASP A 27 8.35 11.39 -1.77
CA ASP A 27 8.02 11.33 -3.18
C ASP A 27 6.51 11.15 -3.36
N ARG A 28 6.02 11.60 -4.49
CA ARG A 28 4.62 11.52 -4.81
C ARG A 28 4.16 10.06 -4.82
N GLY A 29 2.99 9.77 -4.23
CA GLY A 29 2.47 8.39 -4.10
C GLY A 29 3.14 7.56 -3.01
N ASP A 30 4.29 7.97 -2.45
CA ASP A 30 4.97 7.22 -1.39
C ASP A 30 4.28 7.37 -0.03
N THR A 31 3.06 6.84 0.03
CA THR A 31 2.24 6.80 1.24
C THR A 31 2.93 6.00 2.36
N THR A 32 3.69 4.95 2.02
CA THR A 32 4.42 4.15 3.00
C THR A 32 5.47 4.98 3.74
N ARG A 33 6.21 5.83 3.04
CA ARG A 33 7.21 6.74 3.64
C ARG A 33 6.56 7.78 4.53
N ARG A 34 5.39 8.30 4.15
CA ARG A 34 4.60 9.22 4.98
C ARG A 34 4.15 8.54 6.27
N TYR A 35 3.60 7.33 6.19
CA TYR A 35 3.18 6.57 7.37
C TYR A 35 4.36 6.23 8.29
N ALA A 36 5.51 5.88 7.71
CA ALA A 36 6.73 5.65 8.47
C ALA A 36 7.20 6.91 9.22
N ALA A 37 7.06 8.09 8.62
CA ALA A 37 7.39 9.35 9.28
C ALA A 37 6.47 9.62 10.47
N ILE A 38 5.17 9.33 10.35
CA ILE A 38 4.19 9.45 11.45
C ILE A 38 4.54 8.49 12.58
N LYS A 39 4.72 7.17 12.29
CA LYS A 39 5.10 6.18 13.31
C LYS A 39 6.39 6.58 14.03
N ALA A 40 7.41 6.97 13.29
CA ALA A 40 8.70 7.37 13.85
C ALA A 40 8.59 8.59 14.79
N ALA A 41 7.75 9.57 14.42
CA ALA A 41 7.52 10.74 15.28
C ALA A 41 6.80 10.35 16.57
N LEU A 42 5.73 9.55 16.48
CA LEU A 42 4.99 9.10 17.67
C LEU A 42 5.82 8.19 18.56
N ALA A 43 6.61 7.28 18.00
CA ALA A 43 7.55 6.44 18.75
C ALA A 43 8.67 7.25 19.44
N GLY A 44 9.01 8.43 18.90
CA GLY A 44 9.93 9.36 19.54
C GLY A 44 9.31 10.13 20.72
N LEU A 45 7.98 10.20 20.82
CA LEU A 45 7.27 10.89 21.90
C LEU A 45 6.88 9.95 23.04
N ALA A 46 6.56 8.69 22.74
CA ALA A 46 6.22 7.67 23.73
C ALA A 46 6.47 6.26 23.17
N PRO A 47 6.68 5.25 24.04
CA PRO A 47 6.74 3.85 23.64
C PRO A 47 5.44 3.40 22.95
N LEU A 48 5.56 2.70 21.82
CA LEU A 48 4.43 2.13 21.10
C LEU A 48 4.58 0.61 21.07
N ASP A 49 3.66 -0.11 21.71
CA ASP A 49 3.63 -1.57 21.66
C ASP A 49 2.80 -2.07 20.48
N ALA A 50 1.74 -1.33 20.07
CA ALA A 50 1.05 -1.55 18.82
C ALA A 50 0.71 -0.22 18.13
N PHE A 51 0.74 -0.22 16.80
CA PHE A 51 0.46 0.97 15.99
C PHE A 51 -0.19 0.59 14.68
N TYR A 52 -1.19 1.35 14.26
CA TYR A 52 -1.68 1.24 12.90
C TYR A 52 -2.27 2.54 12.34
N ILE A 53 -2.31 2.60 11.01
CA ILE A 53 -3.07 3.57 10.24
C ILE A 53 -4.10 2.80 9.43
N GLY A 54 -5.38 3.18 9.57
CA GLY A 54 -6.49 2.54 8.88
C GLY A 54 -7.40 3.55 8.22
N HIS A 55 -8.01 3.13 7.11
CA HIS A 55 -8.96 3.93 6.32
C HIS A 55 -10.32 3.27 6.32
N PHE A 56 -11.35 4.07 6.56
CA PHE A 56 -12.73 3.58 6.55
C PHE A 56 -13.17 3.21 5.13
N ARG A 57 -13.91 2.10 5.00
CA ARG A 57 -14.47 1.62 3.74
C ARG A 57 -15.92 1.21 3.93
N GLY A 58 -16.81 1.71 3.04
CA GLY A 58 -18.24 1.49 3.20
C GLY A 58 -18.74 1.93 4.58
N GLU A 59 -19.79 1.36 5.11
CA GLU A 59 -20.40 1.80 6.37
C GLU A 59 -19.77 1.18 7.62
N SER A 60 -19.21 -0.04 7.52
CA SER A 60 -18.81 -0.83 8.69
C SER A 60 -17.41 -1.45 8.61
N SER A 61 -16.60 -1.09 7.61
CA SER A 61 -15.28 -1.69 7.45
C SER A 61 -14.15 -0.67 7.61
N ILE A 62 -13.01 -1.15 8.07
CA ILE A 62 -11.76 -0.40 8.12
C ILE A 62 -10.66 -1.25 7.49
N VAL A 63 -9.90 -0.65 6.58
CA VAL A 63 -8.70 -1.27 6.00
C VAL A 63 -7.49 -0.75 6.74
N LEU A 64 -6.82 -1.62 7.46
CA LEU A 64 -5.56 -1.33 8.13
C LEU A 64 -4.44 -1.53 7.13
N SER A 65 -3.87 -0.43 6.65
CA SER A 65 -2.87 -0.43 5.57
C SER A 65 -1.43 -0.41 6.08
N TYR A 66 -1.21 0.04 7.32
CA TYR A 66 0.10 0.16 7.94
C TYR A 66 0.02 -0.25 9.40
N ILE A 67 0.49 -1.46 9.71
CA ILE A 67 0.27 -2.12 11.01
C ILE A 67 1.60 -2.56 11.59
N PHE A 68 1.77 -2.33 12.90
CA PHE A 68 2.89 -2.82 13.69
C PHE A 68 2.41 -3.41 15.01
N ASP A 69 3.00 -4.55 15.37
CA ASP A 69 2.96 -5.16 16.69
C ASP A 69 4.39 -5.17 17.22
N GLY A 70 4.68 -4.34 18.20
CA GLY A 70 6.06 -3.98 18.56
C GLY A 70 6.83 -3.42 17.36
N ASP A 71 7.94 -4.08 17.03
CA ASP A 71 8.78 -3.74 15.87
C ASP A 71 8.41 -4.52 14.61
N GLN A 72 7.50 -5.49 14.72
CA GLN A 72 7.10 -6.33 13.59
C GLN A 72 6.02 -5.65 12.75
N ARG A 73 6.30 -5.47 11.45
CA ARG A 73 5.29 -5.02 10.50
C ARG A 73 4.39 -6.20 10.11
N LEU A 74 3.08 -6.01 10.27
CA LEU A 74 2.08 -6.98 9.88
C LEU A 74 1.55 -6.71 8.46
N ALA A 75 0.94 -7.72 7.85
CA ALA A 75 0.24 -7.58 6.59
C ALA A 75 -0.98 -6.65 6.73
N SER A 76 -1.34 -5.96 5.65
CA SER A 76 -2.57 -5.16 5.62
C SER A 76 -3.79 -6.06 5.84
N GLU A 77 -4.76 -5.57 6.59
CA GLU A 77 -5.94 -6.32 6.98
C GLU A 77 -7.20 -5.46 6.86
N MET A 78 -8.31 -6.09 6.47
CA MET A 78 -9.62 -5.46 6.49
C MET A 78 -10.43 -6.04 7.63
N LEU A 79 -10.88 -5.17 8.54
CA LEU A 79 -11.69 -5.54 9.69
C LEU A 79 -13.09 -4.94 9.58
N THR A 80 -14.06 -5.65 10.12
CA THR A 80 -15.40 -5.08 10.35
C THR A 80 -15.38 -4.31 11.66
N ALA A 81 -15.77 -3.04 11.62
CA ALA A 81 -15.89 -2.22 12.81
C ALA A 81 -17.01 -2.77 13.72
N ALA A 82 -16.65 -3.19 14.93
CA ALA A 82 -17.64 -3.67 15.90
C ALA A 82 -18.58 -2.52 16.29
N PRO A 83 -19.90 -2.75 16.32
CA PRO A 83 -20.85 -1.76 16.84
C PRO A 83 -20.48 -1.35 18.27
N GLY A 84 -20.36 -0.04 18.49
CA GLY A 84 -19.95 0.51 19.78
C GLY A 84 -18.48 0.31 20.14
N GLY A 85 -17.64 -0.15 19.20
CA GLY A 85 -16.18 -0.16 19.33
C GLY A 85 -15.54 1.17 18.92
N VAL A 86 -14.21 1.29 19.11
CA VAL A 86 -13.47 2.54 18.87
C VAL A 86 -13.57 3.02 17.43
N SER A 87 -13.43 2.11 16.45
CA SER A 87 -13.51 2.47 15.02
C SER A 87 -14.86 3.10 14.66
N HIS A 88 -15.95 2.51 15.19
CA HIS A 88 -17.29 3.05 15.00
C HIS A 88 -17.45 4.42 15.68
N TRP A 89 -16.93 4.56 16.91
CA TRP A 89 -17.00 5.83 17.64
C TRP A 89 -16.19 6.94 16.98
N VAL A 90 -14.93 6.69 16.60
CA VAL A 90 -14.08 7.67 15.92
C VAL A 90 -14.72 8.11 14.61
N ARG A 91 -15.28 7.17 13.84
CA ARG A 91 -15.96 7.47 12.59
C ARG A 91 -17.22 8.34 12.77
N SER A 92 -18.04 8.02 13.76
CA SER A 92 -19.32 8.73 13.99
C SER A 92 -19.13 10.07 14.67
N SER A 93 -18.13 10.21 15.55
CA SER A 93 -17.90 11.42 16.32
C SER A 93 -16.91 12.40 15.70
N GLY A 94 -15.98 11.92 14.87
CA GLY A 94 -14.84 12.70 14.36
C GLY A 94 -13.88 13.19 15.44
N LYS A 95 -13.92 12.57 16.63
CA LYS A 95 -13.12 13.00 17.81
C LYS A 95 -12.08 11.94 18.19
N PRO A 96 -10.96 12.34 18.79
CA PRO A 96 -10.01 11.39 19.37
C PRO A 96 -10.66 10.53 20.45
N TYR A 97 -10.33 9.25 20.49
CA TYR A 97 -10.62 8.36 21.59
C TYR A 97 -9.39 8.17 22.44
N LEU A 98 -9.56 8.23 23.76
CA LEU A 98 -8.54 7.98 24.75
C LEU A 98 -8.97 6.80 25.62
N TYR A 99 -8.05 5.88 25.92
CA TYR A 99 -8.29 4.74 26.80
C TYR A 99 -8.90 5.15 28.14
N SER A 100 -8.40 6.26 28.73
CA SER A 100 -8.86 6.82 30.00
C SER A 100 -10.31 7.32 30.02
N GLN A 101 -10.98 7.45 28.87
CA GLN A 101 -12.38 7.91 28.81
C GLN A 101 -13.36 6.86 29.34
N ASP A 102 -13.02 5.57 29.18
CA ASP A 102 -13.89 4.48 29.57
C ASP A 102 -13.15 3.22 30.06
N ASP A 103 -11.88 3.37 30.46
CA ASP A 103 -10.98 2.29 30.86
C ASP A 103 -10.87 1.20 29.78
N GLY A 104 -10.80 1.61 28.50
CA GLY A 104 -10.61 0.73 27.36
C GLY A 104 -11.83 -0.10 26.97
N ARG A 105 -13.02 0.15 27.54
CA ARG A 105 -14.22 -0.65 27.26
C ARG A 105 -14.60 -0.68 25.79
N MET A 106 -14.48 0.44 25.07
CA MET A 106 -14.73 0.47 23.61
C MET A 106 -13.62 -0.26 22.85
N LEU A 107 -12.36 -0.14 23.30
CA LEU A 107 -11.23 -0.81 22.68
C LEU A 107 -11.38 -2.33 22.73
N HIS A 108 -11.72 -2.87 23.89
CA HIS A 108 -11.85 -4.30 24.10
C HIS A 108 -13.13 -4.93 23.48
N ARG A 109 -14.02 -4.12 22.90
CA ARG A 109 -15.13 -4.61 22.07
C ARG A 109 -14.71 -4.92 20.63
N GLY A 110 -13.59 -4.37 20.17
CA GLY A 110 -13.04 -4.63 18.85
C GLY A 110 -12.36 -6.00 18.75
N ALA A 111 -12.04 -6.41 17.54
CA ALA A 111 -11.14 -7.54 17.32
C ALA A 111 -9.74 -7.15 17.84
N PRO A 112 -9.07 -8.02 18.62
CA PRO A 112 -7.70 -7.79 19.03
C PRO A 112 -6.79 -7.72 17.81
N LEU A 113 -5.81 -6.81 17.85
CA LEU A 113 -4.78 -6.70 16.83
C LEU A 113 -3.49 -7.34 17.37
N GLY A 114 -2.83 -8.16 16.54
CA GLY A 114 -1.59 -8.85 16.96
C GLY A 114 -1.84 -9.98 17.94
N ASP A 115 -1.05 -10.04 19.02
CA ASP A 115 -1.19 -11.08 20.04
C ASP A 115 -2.45 -10.85 20.88
N ALA A 116 -3.46 -11.68 20.66
CA ALA A 116 -4.73 -11.61 21.37
C ALA A 116 -4.65 -11.88 22.89
N GLU A 117 -3.52 -12.41 23.38
CA GLU A 117 -3.29 -12.67 24.81
C GLU A 117 -2.80 -11.42 25.55
N GLN A 118 -2.33 -10.39 24.83
CA GLN A 118 -1.81 -9.17 25.40
C GLN A 118 -2.70 -7.97 25.09
N LEU A 119 -3.58 -7.62 26.00
CA LEU A 119 -4.47 -6.47 25.85
C LEU A 119 -3.75 -5.16 26.16
N SER A 120 -4.00 -4.15 25.34
CA SER A 120 -3.49 -2.80 25.58
C SER A 120 -4.09 -2.19 26.85
N ASN A 121 -3.25 -1.56 27.66
CA ASN A 121 -3.62 -0.88 28.90
C ASN A 121 -3.59 0.65 28.79
N ASP A 122 -3.20 1.17 27.64
CA ASP A 122 -3.36 2.57 27.25
C ASP A 122 -3.47 2.67 25.72
N ALA A 123 -4.25 3.62 25.22
CA ALA A 123 -4.45 3.80 23.81
C ALA A 123 -4.95 5.20 23.45
N VAL A 124 -4.48 5.68 22.30
CA VAL A 124 -4.94 6.92 21.66
C VAL A 124 -5.30 6.62 20.22
N PHE A 125 -6.52 6.98 19.84
CA PHE A 125 -6.99 6.91 18.46
C PHE A 125 -7.37 8.32 17.99
N THR A 126 -6.78 8.78 16.89
CA THR A 126 -7.13 10.09 16.33
C THR A 126 -7.72 9.92 14.94
N PRO A 127 -8.80 10.64 14.61
CA PRO A 127 -9.38 10.58 13.27
C PRO A 127 -8.42 11.15 12.23
N LEU A 128 -8.43 10.56 11.05
CA LEU A 128 -7.98 11.17 9.82
C LEU A 128 -9.19 11.87 9.22
N LEU A 129 -9.18 13.19 9.24
CA LEU A 129 -10.27 14.01 8.72
C LEU A 129 -9.93 14.43 7.30
N ASP A 130 -10.86 14.23 6.39
CA ASP A 130 -10.78 14.83 5.07
C ASP A 130 -10.63 16.35 5.18
N VAL A 131 -9.72 16.90 4.39
CA VAL A 131 -9.33 18.34 4.54
C VAL A 131 -10.42 19.27 4.05
N GLU A 132 -11.23 18.86 3.07
CA GLU A 132 -12.26 19.67 2.44
C GLU A 132 -13.60 19.53 3.15
N THR A 133 -13.99 18.30 3.47
CA THR A 133 -15.31 18.03 4.07
C THR A 133 -15.29 17.99 5.60
N GLY A 134 -14.12 17.74 6.20
CA GLY A 134 -13.98 17.51 7.65
C GLY A 134 -14.52 16.15 8.11
N GLU A 135 -14.95 15.28 7.21
CA GLU A 135 -15.46 13.95 7.56
C GLU A 135 -14.33 12.98 7.91
N PRO A 136 -14.57 12.05 8.86
CA PRO A 136 -13.60 11.03 9.20
C PRO A 136 -13.47 9.99 8.08
N VAL A 137 -12.27 9.91 7.46
CA VAL A 137 -11.93 8.96 6.40
C VAL A 137 -11.04 7.81 6.88
N GLY A 138 -10.56 7.91 8.12
CA GLY A 138 -9.69 6.89 8.71
C GLY A 138 -9.31 7.25 10.14
N MET A 139 -8.30 6.56 10.66
CA MET A 139 -7.74 6.84 12.00
C MET A 139 -6.30 6.37 12.14
N ILE A 140 -5.58 7.01 13.08
CA ILE A 140 -4.28 6.56 13.58
C ILE A 140 -4.49 5.99 14.99
N SER A 141 -3.94 4.80 15.23
CA SER A 141 -3.93 4.13 16.53
C SER A 141 -2.52 4.06 17.08
N SER A 142 -2.35 4.47 18.34
CA SER A 142 -1.18 4.25 19.17
C SER A 142 -1.61 3.53 20.44
N GLN A 143 -0.98 2.39 20.75
CA GLN A 143 -1.37 1.55 21.88
C GLN A 143 -0.14 1.14 22.70
N SER A 144 -0.33 0.95 24.01
CA SER A 144 0.69 0.48 24.92
C SER A 144 0.17 -0.57 25.89
N LEU A 145 1.01 -1.54 26.23
CA LEU A 145 0.76 -2.54 27.26
C LEU A 145 0.89 -1.95 28.67
N LYS A 146 1.51 -0.76 28.78
CA LYS A 146 1.68 -0.05 30.06
C LYS A 146 0.58 1.00 30.22
N PRO A 147 -0.04 1.09 31.41
CA PRO A 147 -1.01 2.14 31.67
C PRO A 147 -0.34 3.53 31.75
N HIS A 148 -1.10 4.57 31.46
CA HIS A 148 -0.68 5.97 31.56
C HIS A 148 0.57 6.31 30.73
N THR A 149 0.74 5.67 29.58
CA THR A 149 1.87 5.90 28.66
C THR A 149 1.70 7.21 27.87
N PHE A 150 0.48 7.54 27.49
CA PHE A 150 0.20 8.65 26.59
C PHE A 150 -0.26 9.90 27.35
N SER A 151 0.59 10.93 27.36
CA SER A 151 0.28 12.23 27.95
C SER A 151 -0.68 13.04 27.09
N GLU A 152 -1.26 14.11 27.65
CA GLU A 152 -2.05 15.06 26.88
C GLU A 152 -1.24 15.71 25.75
N GLU A 153 0.04 15.94 25.95
CA GLU A 153 0.95 16.44 24.92
C GLU A 153 1.07 15.44 23.74
N PHE A 154 1.16 14.15 24.03
CA PHE A 154 1.15 13.10 23.02
C PHE A 154 -0.15 13.12 22.20
N VAL A 155 -1.30 13.23 22.86
CA VAL A 155 -2.61 13.29 22.18
C VAL A 155 -2.68 14.49 21.22
N ARG A 156 -2.22 15.67 21.68
CA ARG A 156 -2.13 16.85 20.81
C ARG A 156 -1.18 16.65 19.65
N ALA A 157 -0.02 16.02 19.89
CA ALA A 157 0.96 15.73 18.85
C ALA A 157 0.41 14.75 17.80
N GLN A 158 -0.25 13.67 18.23
CA GLN A 158 -0.87 12.71 17.31
C GLN A 158 -2.02 13.36 16.51
N THR A 159 -2.82 14.21 17.13
CA THR A 159 -3.87 14.96 16.44
C THR A 159 -3.29 15.91 15.39
N TRP A 160 -2.19 16.58 15.72
CA TRP A 160 -1.50 17.45 14.75
C TRP A 160 -0.90 16.63 13.58
N LEU A 161 -0.27 15.51 13.89
CA LEU A 161 0.30 14.60 12.89
C LEU A 161 -0.77 14.00 11.96
N SER A 162 -1.96 13.68 12.49
CA SER A 162 -3.11 13.23 11.69
C SER A 162 -3.50 14.29 10.65
N ARG A 163 -3.56 15.55 11.04
CA ARG A 163 -3.86 16.68 10.13
C ARG A 163 -2.73 16.89 9.11
N ALA A 164 -1.47 16.87 9.57
CA ALA A 164 -0.31 17.05 8.70
C ALA A 164 -0.22 15.97 7.63
N LEU A 165 -0.54 14.71 8.00
CA LEU A 165 -0.63 13.61 7.06
C LEU A 165 -1.70 13.86 6.01
N MET A 166 -2.92 14.23 6.41
CA MET A 166 -4.03 14.46 5.48
C MET A 166 -3.73 15.61 4.52
N VAL A 167 -3.15 16.71 5.01
CA VAL A 167 -2.69 17.81 4.14
C VAL A 167 -1.64 17.36 3.14
N SER A 168 -0.68 16.51 3.57
CA SER A 168 0.35 15.97 2.68
C SER A 168 -0.22 15.05 1.60
N LEU A 169 -1.24 14.24 1.94
CA LEU A 169 -1.92 13.37 0.97
C LEU A 169 -2.76 14.17 -0.02
N LEU A 170 -3.49 15.21 0.43
CA LEU A 170 -4.26 16.09 -0.44
C LEU A 170 -3.35 16.85 -1.43
N GLN A 171 -2.21 17.36 -0.97
CA GLN A 171 -1.23 18.00 -1.86
C GLN A 171 -0.70 17.05 -2.93
N ASP A 172 -0.53 15.79 -2.59
CA ASP A 172 -0.12 14.75 -3.52
C ASP A 172 -1.19 14.50 -4.60
N GLU A 173 -2.45 14.45 -4.20
CA GLU A 173 -3.60 14.35 -5.12
C GLU A 173 -3.72 15.57 -6.03
N GLN A 174 -3.68 16.78 -5.48
CA GLN A 174 -3.84 18.01 -6.25
C GLN A 174 -2.72 18.23 -7.26
N LEU A 175 -1.45 17.98 -6.88
CA LEU A 175 -0.31 18.09 -7.79
C LEU A 175 -0.34 17.00 -8.87
N GLY A 176 -1.12 15.95 -8.68
CA GLY A 176 -1.25 14.83 -9.59
C GLY A 176 -2.50 14.81 -10.43
N GLY A 177 -3.58 15.34 -9.90
CA GLY A 177 -4.88 15.28 -10.53
C GLY A 177 -4.84 15.81 -11.95
N GLU A 178 -4.30 17.02 -12.16
CA GLU A 178 -4.28 17.65 -13.47
C GLU A 178 -3.50 16.88 -14.55
N LEU A 179 -2.40 16.19 -14.18
CA LEU A 179 -1.58 15.46 -15.17
C LEU A 179 -2.12 14.06 -15.47
N TYR A 180 -2.73 13.40 -14.47
CA TYR A 180 -3.25 12.03 -14.60
C TYR A 180 -4.74 11.94 -14.85
N GLU A 181 -5.51 13.03 -14.66
CA GLU A 181 -6.87 13.14 -15.21
C GLU A 181 -6.87 13.10 -16.74
N LEU A 182 -5.83 13.67 -17.35
CA LEU A 182 -5.68 13.65 -18.82
C LEU A 182 -5.14 12.30 -19.33
N TYR A 183 -4.31 11.61 -18.55
CA TYR A 183 -3.64 10.36 -18.93
C TYR A 183 -3.52 9.41 -17.73
N PRO A 184 -4.62 8.76 -17.28
CA PRO A 184 -4.63 7.86 -16.12
C PRO A 184 -3.65 6.68 -16.26
N GLU A 185 -3.36 6.26 -17.49
CA GLU A 185 -2.43 5.19 -17.81
C GLU A 185 -0.96 5.54 -17.50
N LEU A 186 -0.63 6.80 -17.29
CA LEU A 186 0.70 7.24 -16.88
C LEU A 186 0.94 7.15 -15.37
N ASP A 187 -0.11 6.96 -14.58
CA ASP A 187 0.00 6.73 -13.13
C ASP A 187 0.42 5.27 -12.84
N SER A 188 1.68 4.97 -13.04
CA SER A 188 2.23 3.63 -12.85
C SER A 188 2.16 3.13 -11.40
N GLU A 189 2.07 4.02 -10.40
CA GLU A 189 1.91 3.63 -9.00
C GLU A 189 0.47 3.27 -8.68
N ARG A 190 -0.49 4.02 -9.19
CA ARG A 190 -1.91 3.72 -9.05
C ARG A 190 -2.25 2.37 -9.69
N VAL A 191 -1.80 2.15 -10.92
CA VAL A 191 -2.01 0.89 -11.65
C VAL A 191 -1.39 -0.29 -10.89
N ARG A 192 -0.16 -0.13 -10.36
CA ARG A 192 0.51 -1.17 -9.57
C ARG A 192 -0.21 -1.46 -8.25
N THR A 193 -0.59 -0.42 -7.52
CA THR A 193 -1.30 -0.56 -6.23
C THR A 193 -2.67 -1.20 -6.41
N GLU A 194 -3.41 -0.83 -7.45
CA GLU A 194 -4.70 -1.42 -7.77
C GLU A 194 -4.56 -2.90 -8.20
N ALA A 195 -3.58 -3.23 -9.04
CA ALA A 195 -3.30 -4.60 -9.44
C ALA A 195 -2.88 -5.48 -8.25
N ASP A 196 -2.01 -4.99 -7.37
CA ASP A 196 -1.59 -5.70 -6.16
C ASP A 196 -2.76 -5.91 -5.18
N LEU A 197 -3.65 -4.94 -5.07
CA LEU A 197 -4.86 -5.07 -4.26
C LEU A 197 -5.79 -6.14 -4.84
N LEU A 198 -6.03 -6.11 -6.14
CA LEU A 198 -6.88 -7.08 -6.83
C LEU A 198 -6.31 -8.50 -6.73
N ASN A 199 -4.99 -8.67 -6.88
CA ASN A 199 -4.33 -9.96 -6.68
C ASN A 199 -4.53 -10.51 -5.25
N ARG A 200 -4.37 -9.66 -4.22
CA ARG A 200 -4.63 -10.07 -2.82
C ARG A 200 -6.10 -10.42 -2.57
N ILE A 201 -7.02 -9.72 -3.19
CA ILE A 201 -8.45 -10.06 -3.12
C ILE A 201 -8.67 -11.43 -3.74
N GLY A 202 -8.09 -11.70 -4.91
CA GLY A 202 -8.14 -13.00 -5.57
C GLY A 202 -7.63 -14.13 -4.67
N GLU A 203 -6.44 -13.98 -4.07
CA GLU A 203 -5.86 -14.97 -3.15
C GLU A 203 -6.78 -15.26 -1.94
N ARG A 204 -7.40 -14.22 -1.36
CA ARG A 204 -8.33 -14.39 -0.23
C ARG A 204 -9.62 -15.09 -0.64
N LEU A 205 -10.13 -14.78 -1.82
CA LEU A 205 -11.30 -15.48 -2.37
C LEU A 205 -11.01 -16.95 -2.63
N ASP A 206 -9.79 -17.31 -3.07
CA ASP A 206 -9.36 -18.71 -3.23
C ASP A 206 -9.35 -19.47 -1.91
N VAL A 207 -8.88 -18.84 -0.84
CA VAL A 207 -8.92 -19.44 0.52
C VAL A 207 -10.36 -19.64 0.97
N LEU A 208 -11.21 -18.61 0.81
CA LEU A 208 -12.62 -18.67 1.21
C LEU A 208 -13.38 -19.76 0.43
N THR A 209 -13.17 -19.85 -0.87
CA THR A 209 -13.80 -20.89 -1.72
C THR A 209 -13.41 -22.29 -1.26
N ARG A 210 -12.13 -22.53 -0.93
CA ARG A 210 -11.68 -23.83 -0.37
C ARG A 210 -12.36 -24.14 0.96
N THR A 211 -12.42 -23.19 1.87
CA THR A 211 -13.05 -23.35 3.18
C THR A 211 -14.55 -23.66 3.04
N LEU A 212 -15.26 -22.99 2.13
CA LEU A 212 -16.67 -23.25 1.85
C LEU A 212 -16.89 -24.64 1.24
N GLN A 213 -16.00 -25.09 0.36
CA GLN A 213 -16.05 -26.44 -0.20
C GLN A 213 -15.80 -27.51 0.86
N GLU A 214 -14.89 -27.29 1.80
CA GLU A 214 -14.66 -28.20 2.95
C GLU A 214 -15.88 -28.23 3.87
N LEU A 215 -16.46 -27.06 4.19
CA LEU A 215 -17.69 -26.96 4.97
C LEU A 215 -18.84 -27.72 4.31
N ARG A 216 -18.99 -27.58 2.98
CA ARG A 216 -20.02 -28.31 2.23
C ARG A 216 -19.82 -29.82 2.34
N ARG A 217 -18.61 -30.33 2.16
CA ARG A 217 -18.30 -31.75 2.30
C ARG A 217 -18.66 -32.27 3.71
N SER A 218 -18.22 -31.53 4.74
CA SER A 218 -18.53 -31.87 6.13
C SER A 218 -20.01 -31.87 6.42
N ALA A 219 -20.79 -30.94 5.84
CA ALA A 219 -22.22 -30.85 5.97
C ALA A 219 -22.96 -32.01 5.24
N ASP A 220 -22.46 -32.39 4.05
CA ASP A 220 -22.96 -33.52 3.28
C ASP A 220 -22.74 -34.83 4.06
N ASP A 221 -21.54 -35.03 4.61
CA ASP A 221 -21.19 -36.21 5.43
C ASP A 221 -22.02 -36.29 6.71
N ALA A 222 -22.39 -35.15 7.29
CA ALA A 222 -23.22 -35.04 8.47
C ALA A 222 -24.73 -35.07 8.15
N GLY A 223 -25.12 -35.11 6.89
CA GLY A 223 -26.52 -35.10 6.45
C GLY A 223 -27.28 -33.79 6.70
N ILE A 224 -26.54 -32.64 6.82
CA ILE A 224 -27.11 -31.31 7.10
C ILE A 224 -27.35 -30.55 5.78
N ALA A 225 -28.42 -30.90 5.09
CA ALA A 225 -28.73 -30.38 3.75
C ALA A 225 -28.82 -28.83 3.68
N THR A 226 -29.32 -28.18 4.74
CA THR A 226 -29.45 -26.71 4.78
C THR A 226 -28.09 -26.04 4.74
N VAL A 227 -27.13 -26.53 5.54
CA VAL A 227 -25.75 -25.97 5.58
C VAL A 227 -25.01 -26.25 4.27
N SER A 228 -25.16 -27.46 3.72
CA SER A 228 -24.60 -27.82 2.42
C SER A 228 -25.12 -26.90 1.31
N GLY A 229 -26.43 -26.60 1.29
CA GLY A 229 -27.05 -25.68 0.35
C GLY A 229 -26.50 -24.25 0.46
N GLN A 230 -26.43 -23.73 1.68
CA GLN A 230 -25.85 -22.39 1.94
C GLN A 230 -24.37 -22.29 1.57
N ALA A 231 -23.58 -23.32 1.90
CA ALA A 231 -22.17 -23.37 1.53
C ALA A 231 -21.97 -23.40 0.00
N LYS A 232 -22.85 -24.09 -0.73
CA LYS A 232 -22.88 -24.10 -2.18
C LYS A 232 -23.16 -22.70 -2.75
N GLU A 233 -24.22 -22.04 -2.29
CA GLU A 233 -24.59 -20.69 -2.75
C GLU A 233 -23.47 -19.68 -2.49
N ALA A 234 -22.80 -19.78 -1.33
CA ALA A 234 -21.65 -18.94 -1.00
C ALA A 234 -20.45 -19.23 -1.90
N THR A 235 -20.20 -20.51 -2.23
CA THR A 235 -19.14 -20.90 -3.19
C THR A 235 -19.42 -20.31 -4.57
N ASP A 236 -20.64 -20.47 -5.09
CA ASP A 236 -21.05 -19.93 -6.38
C ASP A 236 -20.92 -18.40 -6.44
N LEU A 237 -21.16 -17.70 -5.32
CA LEU A 237 -20.93 -16.25 -5.21
C LEU A 237 -19.45 -15.89 -5.27
N CYS A 238 -18.61 -16.62 -4.51
CA CYS A 238 -17.16 -16.41 -4.53
C CYS A 238 -16.56 -16.61 -5.93
N GLU A 239 -16.99 -17.64 -6.65
CA GLU A 239 -16.54 -17.92 -8.02
C GLU A 239 -16.92 -16.80 -9.00
N ARG A 240 -18.12 -16.22 -8.86
CA ARG A 240 -18.50 -15.03 -9.64
C ARG A 240 -17.61 -13.84 -9.35
N VAL A 241 -17.39 -13.52 -8.07
CA VAL A 241 -16.52 -12.41 -7.67
C VAL A 241 -15.07 -12.65 -8.13
N GLN A 242 -14.56 -13.89 -8.07
CA GLN A 242 -13.24 -14.23 -8.60
C GLN A 242 -13.16 -13.95 -10.09
N THR A 243 -14.20 -14.27 -10.86
CA THR A 243 -14.24 -13.99 -12.31
C THR A 243 -14.20 -12.48 -12.57
N GLU A 244 -14.97 -11.70 -11.82
CA GLU A 244 -15.00 -10.24 -11.95
C GLU A 244 -13.64 -9.62 -11.58
N VAL A 245 -13.01 -10.08 -10.48
CA VAL A 245 -11.67 -9.65 -10.07
C VAL A 245 -10.64 -10.01 -11.12
N ALA A 246 -10.69 -11.22 -11.70
CA ALA A 246 -9.76 -11.64 -12.76
C ALA A 246 -9.93 -10.78 -14.03
N GLU A 247 -11.15 -10.37 -14.36
CA GLU A 247 -11.41 -9.46 -15.47
C GLU A 247 -10.87 -8.06 -15.20
N LEU A 248 -11.03 -7.55 -13.97
CA LEU A 248 -10.46 -6.28 -13.54
C LEU A 248 -8.93 -6.34 -13.61
N ILE A 249 -8.30 -7.37 -13.06
CA ILE A 249 -6.84 -7.56 -13.13
C ILE A 249 -6.36 -7.52 -14.59
N ARG A 250 -7.06 -8.21 -15.50
CA ARG A 250 -6.70 -8.22 -16.91
C ARG A 250 -6.84 -6.85 -17.57
N THR A 251 -7.78 -6.03 -17.11
CA THR A 251 -8.02 -4.67 -17.62
C THR A 251 -6.98 -3.70 -17.08
N TYR A 252 -6.57 -3.87 -15.82
CA TYR A 252 -5.57 -3.02 -15.14
C TYR A 252 -4.13 -3.50 -15.30
N GLN A 253 -3.89 -4.74 -15.72
CA GLN A 253 -2.54 -5.13 -16.11
C GLN A 253 -2.22 -4.45 -17.44
N PRO A 254 -1.21 -3.57 -17.49
CA PRO A 254 -0.59 -3.25 -18.77
C PRO A 254 -0.21 -4.59 -19.41
N PRO A 255 -0.28 -4.72 -20.74
CA PRO A 255 0.04 -5.98 -21.39
C PRO A 255 1.32 -6.49 -20.77
N VAL A 256 1.28 -7.71 -20.19
CA VAL A 256 2.46 -8.34 -19.60
C VAL A 256 3.48 -8.35 -20.71
N VAL A 257 4.41 -7.44 -20.61
CA VAL A 257 5.55 -7.40 -21.50
C VAL A 257 6.25 -8.72 -21.22
N SER A 258 6.03 -9.68 -22.10
CA SER A 258 6.65 -10.99 -21.98
C SER A 258 8.15 -10.73 -21.88
N THR A 259 8.71 -11.00 -20.70
CA THR A 259 10.15 -10.88 -20.43
C THR A 259 10.95 -12.00 -21.11
N ASP A 260 10.37 -12.71 -22.09
CA ASP A 260 11.02 -13.72 -22.92
C ASP A 260 11.95 -13.10 -23.98
N LEU A 261 12.59 -11.99 -23.63
CA LEU A 261 13.70 -11.49 -24.40
C LEU A 261 14.85 -12.47 -24.29
N THR A 262 15.36 -12.91 -25.44
CA THR A 262 16.62 -13.68 -25.46
C THR A 262 17.78 -12.80 -24.97
N ALA A 263 18.87 -13.39 -24.50
CA ALA A 263 20.05 -12.64 -24.05
C ALA A 263 20.47 -11.54 -25.06
N ARG A 264 20.41 -11.86 -26.36
CA ARG A 264 20.75 -10.93 -27.44
C ARG A 264 19.74 -9.79 -27.63
N GLU A 265 18.47 -10.08 -27.42
CA GLU A 265 17.41 -9.07 -27.45
C GLU A 265 17.48 -8.13 -26.22
N VAL A 266 17.88 -8.65 -25.05
CA VAL A 266 18.18 -7.86 -23.87
C VAL A 266 19.34 -6.88 -24.12
N GLU A 267 20.46 -7.35 -24.69
CA GLU A 267 21.59 -6.49 -25.04
C GLU A 267 21.17 -5.34 -25.99
N VAL A 268 20.42 -5.69 -27.04
CA VAL A 268 19.90 -4.69 -27.99
C VAL A 268 18.97 -3.70 -27.31
N ALA A 269 18.04 -4.18 -26.46
CA ALA A 269 17.10 -3.33 -25.77
C ALA A 269 17.78 -2.39 -24.77
N VAL A 270 18.75 -2.88 -24.00
CA VAL A 270 19.53 -2.08 -23.04
C VAL A 270 20.33 -0.98 -23.74
N LEU A 271 21.02 -1.30 -24.83
CA LEU A 271 21.78 -0.29 -25.59
C LEU A 271 20.87 0.78 -26.21
N ILE A 272 19.67 0.41 -26.63
CA ILE A 272 18.67 1.39 -27.10
C ILE A 272 18.17 2.25 -25.95
N ALA A 273 17.83 1.64 -24.81
CA ALA A 273 17.27 2.33 -23.66
C ALA A 273 18.27 3.32 -23.01
N ARG A 274 19.53 2.94 -22.92
CA ARG A 274 20.57 3.76 -22.26
C ARG A 274 21.14 4.85 -23.17
N ASP A 275 21.47 4.49 -24.40
CA ASP A 275 22.31 5.32 -25.28
C ASP A 275 21.55 5.85 -26.51
N GLY A 276 20.29 5.42 -26.72
CA GLY A 276 19.55 5.73 -27.93
C GLY A 276 20.20 5.19 -29.21
N SER A 277 21.10 4.19 -29.09
CA SER A 277 22.00 3.71 -30.16
C SER A 277 21.26 3.42 -31.47
N SER A 278 21.77 3.91 -32.60
CA SER A 278 21.25 3.62 -33.94
C SER A 278 21.50 2.16 -34.36
N ASN A 279 20.85 1.68 -35.44
CA ASN A 279 21.11 0.32 -35.93
C ASN A 279 22.55 0.11 -36.37
N ALA A 280 23.20 1.15 -36.95
CA ALA A 280 24.60 1.09 -37.35
C ALA A 280 25.53 1.00 -36.14
N GLU A 281 25.24 1.75 -35.05
CA GLU A 281 26.00 1.67 -33.79
C GLU A 281 25.82 0.33 -33.09
N LEU A 282 24.59 -0.20 -33.03
CA LEU A 282 24.32 -1.54 -32.51
C LEU A 282 25.05 -2.61 -33.31
N ALA A 283 25.06 -2.51 -34.64
CA ALA A 283 25.77 -3.46 -35.52
C ALA A 283 27.28 -3.48 -35.22
N ARG A 284 27.90 -2.31 -35.03
CA ARG A 284 29.33 -2.20 -34.67
C ARG A 284 29.58 -2.75 -33.26
N ARG A 285 28.81 -2.34 -32.25
CA ARG A 285 29.01 -2.74 -30.86
C ARG A 285 28.78 -4.23 -30.64
N LEU A 286 27.81 -4.80 -31.36
CA LEU A 286 27.41 -6.18 -31.22
C LEU A 286 28.07 -7.13 -32.22
N HIS A 287 28.95 -6.62 -33.09
CA HIS A 287 29.65 -7.36 -34.15
C HIS A 287 28.72 -8.18 -35.05
N ILE A 288 27.58 -7.59 -35.47
CA ILE A 288 26.58 -8.22 -36.36
C ILE A 288 26.19 -7.26 -37.48
N SER A 289 25.49 -7.78 -38.50
CA SER A 289 25.02 -6.93 -39.60
C SER A 289 23.85 -6.03 -39.15
N GLU A 290 23.71 -4.84 -39.78
CA GLU A 290 22.56 -3.98 -39.54
C GLU A 290 21.21 -4.67 -39.88
N LYS A 291 21.21 -5.60 -40.83
CA LYS A 291 20.04 -6.42 -41.15
C LYS A 291 19.65 -7.29 -39.94
N THR A 292 20.62 -7.89 -39.27
CA THR A 292 20.43 -8.71 -38.07
C THR A 292 19.92 -7.84 -36.90
N VAL A 293 20.48 -6.62 -36.75
CA VAL A 293 20.00 -5.64 -35.76
C VAL A 293 18.54 -5.30 -35.97
N LYS A 294 18.12 -5.00 -37.22
CA LYS A 294 16.73 -4.71 -37.55
C LYS A 294 15.80 -5.84 -37.12
N THR A 295 16.25 -7.10 -37.32
CA THR A 295 15.46 -8.27 -36.88
C THR A 295 15.34 -8.32 -35.38
N HIS A 296 16.44 -8.12 -34.64
CA HIS A 296 16.40 -8.09 -33.17
C HIS A 296 15.54 -6.95 -32.63
N VAL A 297 15.68 -5.73 -33.18
CA VAL A 297 14.84 -4.58 -32.79
C VAL A 297 13.36 -4.86 -33.05
N GLY A 298 13.02 -5.44 -34.21
CA GLY A 298 11.64 -5.83 -34.52
C GLY A 298 11.07 -6.88 -33.52
N ASN A 299 11.90 -7.85 -33.13
CA ASN A 299 11.52 -8.82 -32.11
C ASN A 299 11.35 -8.20 -30.73
N VAL A 300 12.27 -7.30 -30.34
CA VAL A 300 12.18 -6.55 -29.07
C VAL A 300 10.88 -5.74 -29.05
N LEU A 301 10.59 -4.94 -30.08
CA LEU A 301 9.36 -4.15 -30.17
C LEU A 301 8.11 -5.02 -30.04
N ARG A 302 8.08 -6.15 -30.76
CA ARG A 302 6.95 -7.09 -30.71
C ARG A 302 6.79 -7.73 -29.33
N LYS A 303 7.90 -8.19 -28.71
CA LYS A 303 7.88 -8.84 -27.41
C LYS A 303 7.60 -7.87 -26.26
N LEU A 304 8.01 -6.61 -26.40
CA LEU A 304 7.69 -5.52 -25.48
C LEU A 304 6.30 -4.91 -25.75
N GLY A 305 5.59 -5.33 -26.80
CA GLY A 305 4.26 -4.80 -27.12
C GLY A 305 4.25 -3.34 -27.54
N VAL A 306 5.39 -2.79 -27.99
CA VAL A 306 5.53 -1.39 -28.39
C VAL A 306 5.78 -1.23 -29.89
N THR A 307 5.30 -0.13 -30.46
CA THR A 307 5.43 0.15 -31.90
C THR A 307 6.57 1.11 -32.22
N GLN A 308 7.03 1.86 -31.23
CA GLN A 308 8.07 2.88 -31.40
C GLN A 308 9.36 2.51 -30.66
N ARG A 309 10.49 2.72 -31.32
CA ARG A 309 11.82 2.45 -30.77
C ARG A 309 12.09 3.20 -29.45
N ALA A 310 11.67 4.45 -29.37
CA ALA A 310 11.83 5.26 -28.16
C ALA A 310 11.08 4.65 -26.95
N ALA A 311 9.98 3.92 -27.20
CA ALA A 311 9.20 3.29 -26.14
C ALA A 311 9.94 2.13 -25.46
N ILE A 312 10.98 1.54 -26.07
CA ILE A 312 11.83 0.50 -25.45
C ILE A 312 12.43 1.00 -24.15
N ALA A 313 12.88 2.26 -24.10
CA ALA A 313 13.51 2.86 -22.91
C ALA A 313 12.59 2.91 -21.69
N TRP A 314 11.28 3.07 -21.93
CA TRP A 314 10.28 3.20 -20.88
C TRP A 314 9.60 1.89 -20.48
N THR A 315 9.72 0.88 -21.37
CA THR A 315 9.03 -0.40 -21.18
C THR A 315 9.99 -1.49 -20.67
N LEU A 316 11.30 -1.27 -20.76
CA LEU A 316 12.29 -2.23 -20.32
C LEU A 316 12.33 -2.29 -18.79
N PRO A 317 12.18 -3.49 -18.16
CA PRO A 317 12.27 -3.64 -16.71
C PRO A 317 13.58 -3.08 -16.15
N PRO A 318 13.54 -2.32 -15.03
CA PRO A 318 14.74 -1.72 -14.43
C PRO A 318 15.83 -2.74 -14.09
N GLU A 319 15.44 -3.98 -13.76
CA GLU A 319 16.35 -5.09 -13.44
C GLU A 319 17.23 -5.50 -14.63
N LEU A 320 16.76 -5.25 -15.85
CA LEU A 320 17.52 -5.53 -17.07
C LEU A 320 18.48 -4.40 -17.43
N LEU A 321 18.22 -3.17 -17.01
CA LEU A 321 19.11 -2.03 -17.24
C LEU A 321 20.46 -2.16 -16.54
N GLY A 322 20.54 -2.93 -15.46
CA GLY A 322 21.78 -3.24 -14.73
C GLY A 322 22.60 -4.40 -15.29
N ARG A 323 22.08 -5.16 -16.27
CA ARG A 323 22.77 -6.29 -16.89
C ARG A 323 23.50 -5.85 -18.16
N VAL A 324 24.65 -5.21 -17.99
CA VAL A 324 25.62 -5.05 -19.11
C VAL A 324 26.66 -6.13 -19.00
N PRO A 325 26.89 -6.99 -20.00
CA PRO A 325 28.16 -7.69 -20.10
C PRO A 325 29.25 -6.64 -20.30
N GLU A 326 30.22 -6.63 -19.41
CA GLU A 326 31.49 -5.92 -19.64
C GLU A 326 32.06 -6.47 -20.93
N THR A 327 32.10 -5.66 -21.98
CA THR A 327 32.83 -5.98 -23.19
C THR A 327 34.30 -6.03 -22.79
N GLU A 328 34.91 -7.21 -22.89
CA GLU A 328 36.36 -7.38 -22.84
C GLU A 328 36.99 -6.49 -23.93
N ALA A 329 37.42 -5.34 -23.52
CA ALA A 329 38.23 -4.43 -24.33
C ALA A 329 39.20 -3.70 -23.42
N GLU A 330 40.12 -4.45 -22.79
CA GLU A 330 41.41 -4.00 -22.26
C GLU A 330 42.26 -5.20 -21.91
N GLN A 331 42.61 -5.99 -22.92
CA GLN A 331 43.82 -6.82 -22.88
C GLN A 331 44.44 -6.80 -24.28
N GLU A 332 45.20 -5.74 -24.56
CA GLU A 332 46.36 -5.73 -25.44
C GLU A 332 46.97 -4.32 -25.45
N SER A 333 47.90 -4.11 -24.55
CA SER A 333 49.09 -3.28 -24.74
C SER A 333 50.10 -3.59 -23.66
#